data_234aa95a7fc0129a24024b190e6ea964
#
_entry.id   234aa95a7fc0129a24024b190e6ea964
#
_cell.length_a   1.000
_cell.length_b   1.000
_cell.length_c   1.000
_cell.angle_alpha   90.00
_cell.angle_beta   90.00
_cell.angle_gamma   90.00
#
_symmetry.space_group_name_H-M   'P 1'
#
loop_
_entity.id
_entity.type
_entity.pdbx_description
1 polymer ?
#
loop_
_entity_poly.entity_id
_entity_poly.type
_entity_poly.pdbx_seq_one_letter_code
_entity_poly.pdbx_strand_id
1 'polypeptide(L)'
;MYAIQQFKVIQINLFVSVTVDDRSDLQINEGHVAFDVGSVPVLVPARNAYKKVAKWTSGLLPYTIERSQFTAAQITTITNSMRTIEQQTDNCIRCVERTNHLTWIRIYAGTGCWSYMGRQKASDSQDVSFENSDCLYQNIVIDELLHAVRFAHEQARPDRDTYVKINYENIQSSRKNNSDRYSTTKADTLQKVYDLTSIMHHKWNAFSKNGLPTISPKANVSQSTMGSASVMTDSDIEKVKSYYLCA
;
A
#
# COMPACT_ATOMS: atom_id res chain seq x y z
N MET A 1 -16.80 -7.90 -40.91
CA MET A 1 -15.66 -8.84 -40.78
C MET A 1 -14.64 -8.18 -39.88
N TYR A 2 -14.77 -8.35 -38.55
CA TYR A 2 -13.86 -7.76 -37.56
C TYR A 2 -12.89 -8.82 -37.10
N ALA A 3 -11.59 -8.53 -37.25
CA ALA A 3 -10.51 -9.43 -36.86
C ALA A 3 -10.36 -9.41 -35.33
N ILE A 4 -10.54 -10.59 -34.72
CA ILE A 4 -10.25 -10.82 -33.29
C ILE A 4 -8.72 -11.02 -33.19
N GLN A 5 -8.02 -10.06 -32.62
CA GLN A 5 -6.63 -10.27 -32.21
C GLN A 5 -6.60 -11.08 -30.91
N GLN A 6 -6.12 -12.31 -31.02
CA GLN A 6 -5.83 -13.16 -29.87
C GLN A 6 -4.57 -12.64 -29.16
N PHE A 7 -4.72 -12.16 -27.93
CA PHE A 7 -3.59 -11.93 -27.04
C PHE A 7 -3.19 -13.24 -26.34
N LYS A 8 -1.98 -13.67 -26.60
CA LYS A 8 -1.38 -14.84 -25.98
C LYS A 8 -1.07 -14.56 -24.53
N VAL A 9 -1.77 -15.21 -23.59
CA VAL A 9 -1.52 -15.14 -22.16
C VAL A 9 -0.22 -15.90 -21.88
N ILE A 10 0.81 -15.19 -21.43
CA ILE A 10 2.02 -15.81 -20.88
C ILE A 10 1.81 -15.96 -19.38
N GLN A 11 1.71 -17.20 -18.95
CA GLN A 11 1.65 -17.57 -17.53
C GLN A 11 3.00 -17.25 -16.88
N ILE A 12 3.03 -16.30 -15.96
CA ILE A 12 4.20 -16.02 -15.08
C ILE A 12 3.71 -16.14 -13.65
N ASN A 13 4.27 -17.09 -12.94
CA ASN A 13 4.00 -17.38 -11.54
C ASN A 13 4.31 -16.20 -10.62
N LEU A 14 3.39 -16.00 -9.70
CA LEU A 14 3.43 -15.25 -8.43
C LEU A 14 3.77 -13.75 -8.50
N PHE A 15 2.84 -13.05 -8.03
CA PHE A 15 2.63 -11.62 -7.74
C PHE A 15 1.96 -10.83 -8.86
N VAL A 16 0.63 -10.74 -8.68
CA VAL A 16 -0.29 -9.81 -9.34
C VAL A 16 -0.27 -9.83 -10.87
N SER A 17 -0.90 -10.83 -11.42
CA SER A 17 -1.56 -10.69 -12.70
C SER A 17 -2.98 -10.19 -12.39
N VAL A 18 -3.22 -8.88 -12.50
CA VAL A 18 -4.59 -8.38 -12.59
C VAL A 18 -5.14 -8.91 -13.89
N THR A 19 -5.94 -9.95 -13.84
CA THR A 19 -6.87 -10.22 -14.93
C THR A 19 -7.81 -9.04 -14.97
N VAL A 20 -7.86 -8.35 -16.09
CA VAL A 20 -8.70 -7.20 -16.35
C VAL A 20 -10.14 -7.60 -16.06
N ASP A 21 -10.61 -7.36 -14.85
CA ASP A 21 -12.00 -7.20 -14.54
C ASP A 21 -12.33 -5.76 -14.97
N ASP A 22 -13.13 -5.58 -15.95
CA ASP A 22 -13.82 -4.46 -16.59
C ASP A 22 -13.54 -3.00 -16.10
N ARG A 23 -12.35 -2.76 -15.52
CA ARG A 23 -11.86 -1.46 -15.04
C ARG A 23 -10.60 -1.06 -15.80
N SER A 24 -10.79 -0.60 -17.03
CA SER A 24 -9.73 -0.08 -17.91
C SER A 24 -8.98 1.14 -17.35
N ASP A 25 -9.40 1.65 -16.20
CA ASP A 25 -8.93 2.87 -15.54
C ASP A 25 -8.10 2.61 -14.27
N LEU A 26 -7.89 1.33 -13.87
CA LEU A 26 -7.08 0.98 -12.71
C LEU A 26 -5.60 0.87 -13.08
N GLN A 27 -4.76 1.70 -12.45
CA GLN A 27 -3.31 1.57 -12.52
C GLN A 27 -2.76 1.09 -11.17
N ILE A 28 -2.03 -0.04 -11.16
CA ILE A 28 -1.33 -0.53 -9.99
C ILE A 28 0.15 -0.16 -10.11
N ASN A 29 0.63 0.61 -9.14
CA ASN A 29 2.02 1.01 -9.01
C ASN A 29 2.61 0.41 -7.72
N GLU A 30 3.94 0.40 -7.62
CA GLU A 30 4.66 -0.13 -6.47
C GLU A 30 4.33 -1.60 -6.13
N GLY A 31 3.69 -2.32 -7.05
CA GLY A 31 3.35 -3.74 -6.94
C GLY A 31 1.99 -4.03 -6.34
N HIS A 32 1.45 -3.15 -5.50
CA HIS A 32 0.17 -3.36 -4.80
C HIS A 32 -0.60 -2.07 -4.46
N VAL A 33 -0.15 -0.90 -4.91
CA VAL A 33 -0.91 0.34 -4.75
C VAL A 33 -1.72 0.64 -6.00
N ALA A 34 -3.01 0.80 -5.86
CA ALA A 34 -3.93 1.14 -6.94
C ALA A 34 -4.28 2.63 -6.98
N PHE A 35 -4.40 3.17 -8.18
CA PHE A 35 -4.87 4.53 -8.44
C PHE A 35 -6.00 4.51 -9.45
N ASP A 36 -7.02 5.32 -9.20
CA ASP A 36 -8.09 5.57 -10.15
C ASP A 36 -7.65 6.66 -11.14
N VAL A 37 -7.59 6.34 -12.42
CA VAL A 37 -7.09 7.24 -13.49
C VAL A 37 -8.04 8.42 -13.72
N GLY A 38 -9.32 8.29 -13.34
CA GLY A 38 -10.35 9.32 -13.50
C GLY A 38 -10.47 10.30 -12.33
N SER A 39 -9.73 10.14 -11.24
CA SER A 39 -9.88 11.00 -10.07
C SER A 39 -9.25 12.39 -10.29
N VAL A 40 -10.10 13.43 -10.28
CA VAL A 40 -9.66 14.82 -10.34
C VAL A 40 -8.96 15.21 -9.05
N PRO A 41 -7.77 15.83 -9.08
CA PRO A 41 -7.05 16.19 -7.86
C PRO A 41 -7.77 17.29 -7.08
N VAL A 42 -8.18 16.99 -5.86
CA VAL A 42 -8.56 18.03 -4.90
C VAL A 42 -7.28 18.60 -4.31
N LEU A 43 -7.01 19.88 -4.58
CA LEU A 43 -5.88 20.62 -4.03
C LEU A 43 -6.02 20.80 -2.53
N VAL A 44 -5.37 19.98 -1.73
CA VAL A 44 -5.17 20.19 -0.30
C VAL A 44 -3.69 20.08 -0.01
N PRO A 45 -3.07 21.02 0.74
CA PRO A 45 -1.65 20.90 1.11
C PRO A 45 -1.49 19.69 2.02
N ALA A 46 -0.76 18.71 1.56
CA ALA A 46 -0.63 17.44 2.26
C ALA A 46 0.83 17.07 2.45
N ARG A 47 1.13 16.54 3.61
CA ARG A 47 2.46 16.23 4.09
C ARG A 47 2.62 14.71 4.21
N ASN A 48 3.63 14.15 3.59
CA ASN A 48 4.10 12.75 3.54
C ASN A 48 3.13 11.65 3.09
N ALA A 49 2.08 12.01 2.51
CA ALA A 49 1.19 11.13 1.82
C ALA A 49 1.13 11.61 0.38
N TYR A 50 0.68 10.77 -0.49
CA TYR A 50 0.49 11.11 -1.88
C TYR A 50 -0.42 12.34 -2.00
N LYS A 51 0.13 13.47 -2.42
CA LYS A 51 -0.50 14.81 -2.34
C LYS A 51 -1.79 14.98 -3.15
N LYS A 52 -2.16 14.00 -3.97
CA LYS A 52 -3.24 14.13 -4.96
C LYS A 52 -4.57 13.45 -4.56
N VAL A 53 -4.65 12.75 -3.43
CA VAL A 53 -5.88 12.06 -2.99
C VAL A 53 -6.35 12.57 -1.63
N ALA A 54 -7.63 12.36 -1.31
CA ALA A 54 -8.22 12.86 -0.08
C ALA A 54 -7.83 12.01 1.14
N LYS A 55 -7.85 12.63 2.32
CA LYS A 55 -7.81 11.93 3.61
C LYS A 55 -9.17 11.31 3.93
N TRP A 56 -9.16 10.27 4.75
CA TRP A 56 -10.36 9.87 5.47
C TRP A 56 -10.64 10.88 6.59
N THR A 57 -11.86 11.37 6.65
CA THR A 57 -12.26 12.43 7.59
C THR A 57 -12.01 11.96 9.02
N SER A 58 -11.27 12.73 9.80
CA SER A 58 -10.92 12.44 11.19
C SER A 58 -10.32 11.04 11.40
N GLY A 59 -9.59 10.53 10.43
CA GLY A 59 -8.97 9.19 10.50
C GLY A 59 -9.98 8.03 10.54
N LEU A 60 -11.26 8.28 10.25
CA LEU A 60 -12.30 7.26 10.26
C LEU A 60 -12.29 6.50 8.94
N LEU A 61 -12.00 5.21 9.00
CA LEU A 61 -11.94 4.28 7.87
C LEU A 61 -13.12 3.28 7.95
N PRO A 62 -14.26 3.60 7.33
CA PRO A 62 -15.37 2.65 7.27
C PRO A 62 -15.01 1.47 6.35
N TYR A 63 -15.44 0.26 6.70
CA TYR A 63 -15.13 -0.93 5.91
C TYR A 63 -16.29 -1.91 5.81
N THR A 64 -16.28 -2.71 4.75
CA THR A 64 -17.02 -3.99 4.64
C THR A 64 -16.02 -5.11 4.35
N ILE A 65 -16.34 -6.31 4.82
CA ILE A 65 -15.58 -7.54 4.49
C ILE A 65 -16.53 -8.48 3.76
N GLU A 66 -16.13 -8.97 2.58
CA GLU A 66 -16.84 -10.02 1.84
C GLU A 66 -16.66 -11.36 2.58
N ARG A 67 -17.38 -11.51 3.71
CA ARG A 67 -17.18 -12.61 4.68
C ARG A 67 -17.30 -14.01 4.07
N SER A 68 -18.05 -14.17 2.99
CA SER A 68 -18.19 -15.45 2.28
C SER A 68 -16.90 -15.89 1.56
N GLN A 69 -15.96 -14.98 1.35
CA GLN A 69 -14.70 -15.22 0.65
C GLN A 69 -13.53 -15.53 1.60
N PHE A 70 -13.75 -15.45 2.92
CA PHE A 70 -12.70 -15.63 3.92
C PHE A 70 -13.14 -16.63 5.00
N THR A 71 -12.20 -17.39 5.53
CA THR A 71 -12.42 -18.20 6.75
C THR A 71 -12.52 -17.32 7.98
N ALA A 72 -13.07 -17.85 9.08
CA ALA A 72 -13.14 -17.14 10.35
C ALA A 72 -11.75 -16.70 10.87
N ALA A 73 -10.73 -17.53 10.71
CA ALA A 73 -9.35 -17.20 11.09
C ALA A 73 -8.79 -16.02 10.25
N GLN A 74 -9.07 -16.00 8.95
CA GLN A 74 -8.65 -14.92 8.06
C GLN A 74 -9.34 -13.59 8.41
N ILE A 75 -10.65 -13.62 8.68
CA ILE A 75 -11.40 -12.45 9.15
C ILE A 75 -10.80 -11.95 10.48
N THR A 76 -10.43 -12.86 11.38
CA THR A 76 -9.77 -12.51 12.64
C THR A 76 -8.43 -11.83 12.40
N THR A 77 -7.62 -12.31 11.46
CA THR A 77 -6.35 -11.65 11.10
C THR A 77 -6.58 -10.22 10.59
N ILE A 78 -7.55 -10.02 9.68
CA ILE A 78 -7.90 -8.70 9.15
C ILE A 78 -8.34 -7.76 10.29
N THR A 79 -9.28 -8.19 11.11
CA THR A 79 -9.82 -7.35 12.19
C THR A 79 -8.80 -7.08 13.29
N ASN A 80 -7.94 -8.03 13.64
CA ASN A 80 -6.85 -7.82 14.60
C ASN A 80 -5.82 -6.82 14.06
N SER A 81 -5.49 -6.87 12.76
CA SER A 81 -4.61 -5.88 12.13
C SER A 81 -5.18 -4.47 12.22
N MET A 82 -6.49 -4.30 12.01
CA MET A 82 -7.18 -3.03 12.22
C MET A 82 -7.06 -2.57 13.68
N ARG A 83 -7.30 -3.46 14.66
CA ARG A 83 -7.16 -3.13 16.09
C ARG A 83 -5.72 -2.76 16.45
N THR A 84 -4.73 -3.42 15.84
CA THR A 84 -3.32 -3.07 16.03
C THR A 84 -3.04 -1.63 15.56
N ILE A 85 -3.53 -1.23 14.38
CA ILE A 85 -3.40 0.15 13.90
C ILE A 85 -4.08 1.14 14.86
N GLU A 86 -5.30 0.86 15.29
CA GLU A 86 -6.04 1.71 16.24
C GLU A 86 -5.27 1.90 17.56
N GLN A 87 -4.80 0.80 18.14
CA GLN A 87 -4.07 0.81 19.41
C GLN A 87 -2.74 1.56 19.28
N GLN A 88 -1.95 1.26 18.26
CA GLN A 88 -0.65 1.89 18.06
C GLN A 88 -0.76 3.39 17.73
N THR A 89 -1.85 3.82 17.12
CA THR A 89 -2.08 5.23 16.80
C THR A 89 -2.92 5.98 17.83
N ASP A 90 -3.20 5.38 19.00
CA ASP A 90 -4.10 5.94 20.03
C ASP A 90 -5.46 6.37 19.45
N ASN A 91 -6.02 5.53 18.59
CA ASN A 91 -7.27 5.78 17.86
C ASN A 91 -7.24 6.99 16.91
N CYS A 92 -6.06 7.45 16.51
CA CYS A 92 -5.91 8.43 15.43
C CYS A 92 -6.50 7.91 14.11
N ILE A 93 -6.27 6.64 13.80
CA ILE A 93 -6.99 5.89 12.76
C ILE A 93 -7.96 4.97 13.45
N ARG A 94 -9.20 4.91 12.97
CA ARG A 94 -10.26 4.05 13.49
C ARG A 94 -10.95 3.33 12.35
N CYS A 95 -10.95 2.02 12.41
CA CYS A 95 -11.66 1.16 11.46
C CYS A 95 -13.05 0.80 12.00
N VAL A 96 -14.10 1.15 11.29
CA VAL A 96 -15.48 0.91 11.73
C VAL A 96 -16.25 0.14 10.66
N GLU A 97 -17.06 -0.82 11.05
CA GLU A 97 -17.97 -1.46 10.08
C GLU A 97 -18.90 -0.40 9.47
N ARG A 98 -19.06 -0.48 8.15
CA ARG A 98 -19.90 0.46 7.41
C ARG A 98 -21.37 0.33 7.84
N THR A 99 -21.98 1.47 8.14
CA THR A 99 -23.43 1.58 8.31
C THR A 99 -24.01 2.46 7.17
N ASN A 100 -24.06 3.75 7.37
CA ASN A 100 -24.57 4.74 6.41
C ASN A 100 -23.46 5.63 5.79
N HIS A 101 -22.18 5.23 5.93
CA HIS A 101 -21.07 5.99 5.39
C HIS A 101 -21.13 6.03 3.85
N LEU A 102 -20.94 7.22 3.28
CA LEU A 102 -20.97 7.42 1.83
C LEU A 102 -19.79 6.79 1.12
N THR A 103 -18.60 6.75 1.79
CA THR A 103 -17.40 6.11 1.27
C THR A 103 -16.86 5.11 2.27
N TRP A 104 -16.33 3.99 1.77
CA TRP A 104 -15.75 2.93 2.60
C TRP A 104 -14.77 2.09 1.79
N ILE A 105 -13.92 1.31 2.46
CA ILE A 105 -13.14 0.27 1.82
C ILE A 105 -13.94 -1.04 1.78
N ARG A 106 -13.92 -1.72 0.64
CA ARG A 106 -14.46 -3.07 0.48
C ARG A 106 -13.31 -4.06 0.46
N ILE A 107 -13.24 -4.90 1.47
CA ILE A 107 -12.21 -5.93 1.60
C ILE A 107 -12.74 -7.23 1.01
N TYR A 108 -11.99 -7.78 0.05
CA TYR A 108 -12.38 -8.98 -0.68
C TYR A 108 -11.18 -9.85 -1.05
N ALA A 109 -11.41 -11.12 -1.38
CA ALA A 109 -10.38 -12.05 -1.84
C ALA A 109 -10.19 -11.93 -3.35
N GLY A 110 -9.47 -10.91 -3.78
CA GLY A 110 -9.09 -10.72 -5.18
C GLY A 110 -7.76 -11.38 -5.53
N THR A 111 -7.18 -10.99 -6.64
CA THR A 111 -5.83 -11.43 -7.05
C THR A 111 -4.80 -10.48 -6.46
N GLY A 112 -3.85 -11.03 -5.70
CA GLY A 112 -2.77 -10.29 -5.04
C GLY A 112 -3.21 -9.46 -3.83
N CYS A 113 -2.21 -8.85 -3.21
CA CYS A 113 -2.38 -7.93 -2.09
C CYS A 113 -2.26 -6.51 -2.65
N TRP A 114 -3.30 -5.70 -2.52
CA TRP A 114 -3.22 -4.30 -2.96
C TRP A 114 -4.35 -3.46 -2.38
N SER A 115 -4.11 -2.16 -2.31
CA SER A 115 -5.06 -1.14 -1.87
C SER A 115 -4.99 0.11 -2.74
N TYR A 116 -6.07 0.88 -2.77
CA TYR A 116 -6.02 2.25 -3.25
C TYR A 116 -5.31 3.16 -2.26
N MET A 117 -4.53 4.09 -2.78
CA MET A 117 -3.84 5.10 -1.99
C MET A 117 -4.80 6.18 -1.48
N GLY A 118 -5.12 6.17 -0.19
CA GLY A 118 -6.03 7.13 0.41
C GLY A 118 -7.49 7.01 -0.07
N ARG A 119 -8.31 8.01 0.19
CA ARG A 119 -9.71 8.03 -0.22
C ARG A 119 -9.83 8.55 -1.66
N GLN A 120 -10.18 7.67 -2.59
CA GLN A 120 -10.29 7.97 -4.02
C GLN A 120 -11.60 8.63 -4.40
N LYS A 121 -12.70 8.24 -3.75
CA LYS A 121 -14.06 8.63 -4.12
C LYS A 121 -14.71 9.50 -3.06
N ALA A 122 -15.66 10.36 -3.48
CA ALA A 122 -16.50 11.13 -2.57
C ALA A 122 -17.71 10.31 -2.08
N SER A 123 -18.13 9.35 -2.88
CA SER A 123 -19.18 8.37 -2.57
C SER A 123 -18.83 7.04 -3.24
N ASP A 124 -19.33 5.92 -2.68
CA ASP A 124 -19.07 4.55 -3.11
C ASP A 124 -17.85 3.91 -2.45
N SER A 125 -17.72 2.60 -2.63
CA SER A 125 -16.59 1.80 -2.11
C SER A 125 -15.35 1.96 -2.95
N GLN A 126 -14.22 1.69 -2.32
CA GLN A 126 -12.95 1.39 -2.98
C GLN A 126 -12.40 0.07 -2.46
N ASP A 127 -11.79 -0.70 -3.34
CA ASP A 127 -11.38 -2.05 -3.03
C ASP A 127 -10.05 -2.10 -2.27
N VAL A 128 -9.95 -3.09 -1.37
CA VAL A 128 -8.71 -3.61 -0.79
C VAL A 128 -8.71 -5.11 -1.04
N SER A 129 -7.72 -5.61 -1.75
CA SER A 129 -7.62 -7.01 -2.13
C SER A 129 -6.67 -7.75 -1.21
N PHE A 130 -7.15 -8.88 -0.67
CA PHE A 130 -6.34 -9.85 0.04
C PHE A 130 -6.52 -11.23 -0.58
N GLU A 131 -5.57 -11.64 -1.42
CA GLU A 131 -5.56 -13.00 -1.94
C GLU A 131 -5.41 -14.02 -0.81
N ASN A 132 -6.23 -15.07 -0.82
CA ASN A 132 -6.36 -16.00 0.30
C ASN A 132 -5.07 -16.76 0.65
N SER A 133 -4.15 -16.94 -0.29
CA SER A 133 -2.94 -17.73 -0.06
C SER A 133 -1.82 -16.95 0.63
N ASP A 134 -1.61 -15.69 0.25
CA ASP A 134 -0.36 -15.01 0.54
C ASP A 134 -0.50 -13.63 1.19
N CYS A 135 -1.73 -13.06 1.28
CA CYS A 135 -1.95 -11.71 1.77
C CYS A 135 -2.37 -11.61 3.25
N LEU A 136 -2.78 -12.73 3.86
CA LEU A 136 -3.42 -12.71 5.17
C LEU A 136 -2.43 -12.90 6.33
N TYR A 137 -1.29 -12.23 6.24
CA TYR A 137 -0.35 -12.01 7.32
C TYR A 137 -0.55 -10.61 7.91
N GLN A 138 -0.43 -10.47 9.24
CA GLN A 138 -0.70 -9.21 9.93
C GLN A 138 0.06 -8.01 9.33
N ASN A 139 1.35 -8.18 9.03
CA ASN A 139 2.17 -7.12 8.46
C ASN A 139 1.68 -6.69 7.07
N ILE A 140 1.24 -7.62 6.21
CA ILE A 140 0.72 -7.31 4.88
C ILE A 140 -0.63 -6.59 5.00
N VAL A 141 -1.52 -7.07 5.89
CA VAL A 141 -2.81 -6.42 6.10
C VAL A 141 -2.63 -5.00 6.62
N ILE A 142 -1.69 -4.77 7.54
CA ILE A 142 -1.37 -3.41 8.05
C ILE A 142 -0.84 -2.53 6.93
N ASP A 143 0.08 -3.03 6.09
CA ASP A 143 0.66 -2.30 4.95
C ASP A 143 -0.43 -1.82 3.98
N GLU A 144 -1.33 -2.70 3.54
CA GLU A 144 -2.42 -2.34 2.64
C GLU A 144 -3.42 -1.36 3.28
N LEU A 145 -3.69 -1.49 4.57
CA LEU A 145 -4.54 -0.53 5.29
C LEU A 145 -3.85 0.83 5.45
N LEU A 146 -2.52 0.87 5.59
CA LEU A 146 -1.76 2.12 5.61
C LEU A 146 -1.77 2.78 4.23
N HIS A 147 -1.72 2.01 3.13
CA HIS A 147 -1.99 2.56 1.80
C HIS A 147 -3.41 3.15 1.72
N ALA A 148 -4.43 2.44 2.21
CA ALA A 148 -5.80 2.97 2.25
C ALA A 148 -5.91 4.28 3.01
N VAL A 149 -5.12 4.49 4.07
CA VAL A 149 -5.04 5.77 4.79
C VAL A 149 -3.96 6.71 4.24
N ARG A 150 -3.44 6.44 3.04
CA ARG A 150 -2.66 7.35 2.18
C ARG A 150 -1.14 7.34 2.41
N PHE A 151 -0.57 6.32 2.98
CA PHE A 151 0.89 6.18 3.10
C PHE A 151 1.46 5.38 1.93
N ALA A 152 2.48 5.95 1.27
CA ALA A 152 3.27 5.28 0.25
C ALA A 152 4.43 4.52 0.91
N HIS A 153 5.04 3.62 0.13
CA HIS A 153 6.22 2.91 0.59
C HIS A 153 7.38 3.84 0.94
N GLU A 154 8.13 3.46 1.95
CA GLU A 154 9.29 4.22 2.43
C GLU A 154 10.38 4.33 1.36
N GLN A 155 10.67 3.27 0.60
CA GLN A 155 11.64 3.30 -0.50
C GLN A 155 11.21 4.12 -1.72
N ALA A 156 9.95 4.57 -1.79
CA ALA A 156 9.47 5.47 -2.82
C ALA A 156 9.57 6.96 -2.43
N ARG A 157 10.05 7.29 -1.23
CA ARG A 157 10.22 8.65 -0.75
C ARG A 157 11.12 9.49 -1.65
N PRO A 158 10.88 10.82 -1.76
CA PRO A 158 11.71 11.73 -2.55
C PRO A 158 13.19 11.74 -2.15
N ASP A 159 13.48 11.52 -0.86
CA ASP A 159 14.84 11.56 -0.29
C ASP A 159 15.49 10.18 -0.15
N ARG A 160 14.83 9.10 -0.60
CA ARG A 160 15.30 7.71 -0.41
C ARG A 160 16.73 7.46 -0.86
N ASP A 161 17.18 8.15 -1.94
CA ASP A 161 18.51 7.95 -2.51
C ASP A 161 19.63 8.42 -1.59
N THR A 162 19.32 9.15 -0.50
CA THR A 162 20.26 9.43 0.59
C THR A 162 20.52 8.19 1.44
N TYR A 163 19.54 7.30 1.57
CA TYR A 163 19.54 6.20 2.55
C TYR A 163 19.73 4.83 1.92
N VAL A 164 19.20 4.62 0.70
CA VAL A 164 19.29 3.34 -0.01
C VAL A 164 19.77 3.53 -1.45
N LYS A 165 20.31 2.43 -2.00
CA LYS A 165 20.61 2.29 -3.43
C LYS A 165 19.65 1.26 -4.02
N ILE A 166 19.02 1.58 -5.14
CA ILE A 166 18.24 0.62 -5.92
C ILE A 166 19.13 -0.03 -6.96
N ASN A 167 19.17 -1.36 -6.95
CA ASN A 167 19.96 -2.18 -7.87
C ASN A 167 19.03 -2.69 -8.99
N TYR A 168 18.70 -1.81 -9.94
CA TYR A 168 17.75 -2.08 -11.02
C TYR A 168 18.12 -3.30 -11.88
N GLU A 169 19.41 -3.63 -11.95
CA GLU A 169 19.93 -4.81 -12.63
C GLU A 169 19.42 -6.13 -12.04
N ASN A 170 19.07 -6.15 -10.75
CA ASN A 170 18.56 -7.32 -10.04
C ASN A 170 17.02 -7.41 -10.07
N ILE A 171 16.33 -6.35 -10.46
CA ILE A 171 14.85 -6.29 -10.46
C ILE A 171 14.31 -6.97 -11.71
N GLN A 172 13.22 -7.73 -11.56
CA GLN A 172 12.42 -8.25 -12.67
C GLN A 172 12.00 -7.11 -13.59
N SER A 173 12.14 -7.29 -14.92
CA SER A 173 11.92 -6.22 -15.89
C SER A 173 10.51 -5.61 -15.82
N SER A 174 9.49 -6.44 -15.57
CA SER A 174 8.08 -6.02 -15.41
C SER A 174 7.78 -5.33 -14.08
N ARG A 175 8.74 -5.27 -13.13
CA ARG A 175 8.54 -4.75 -11.78
C ARG A 175 9.42 -3.54 -11.46
N LYS A 176 10.14 -3.00 -12.45
CA LYS A 176 11.04 -1.86 -12.22
C LYS A 176 10.33 -0.61 -11.72
N ASN A 177 9.11 -0.36 -12.20
CA ASN A 177 8.28 0.78 -11.75
C ASN A 177 7.92 0.72 -10.26
N ASN A 178 7.91 -0.47 -9.65
CA ASN A 178 7.70 -0.60 -8.19
C ASN A 178 8.85 -0.02 -7.36
N SER A 179 9.92 0.37 -8.03
CA SER A 179 11.07 1.04 -7.43
C SER A 179 11.18 2.51 -7.85
N ASP A 180 10.14 3.07 -8.44
CA ASP A 180 10.11 4.49 -8.80
C ASP A 180 10.06 5.37 -7.55
N ARG A 181 10.75 6.49 -7.64
CA ARG A 181 10.80 7.49 -6.58
C ARG A 181 9.76 8.58 -6.84
N TYR A 182 8.97 8.91 -5.84
CA TYR A 182 8.10 10.09 -5.92
C TYR A 182 8.91 11.38 -5.94
N SER A 183 8.39 12.39 -6.65
CA SER A 183 8.88 13.75 -6.56
C SER A 183 8.36 14.43 -5.28
N THR A 184 9.04 15.49 -4.84
CA THR A 184 8.58 16.32 -3.71
C THR A 184 7.22 16.99 -3.96
N THR A 185 6.78 17.07 -5.22
CA THR A 185 5.43 17.55 -5.58
C THR A 185 4.36 16.49 -5.35
N LYS A 186 4.72 15.20 -5.38
CA LYS A 186 3.79 14.08 -5.21
C LYS A 186 3.77 13.53 -3.78
N ALA A 187 4.92 13.50 -3.11
CA ALA A 187 5.05 13.02 -1.75
C ALA A 187 5.89 13.99 -0.90
N ASP A 188 5.70 13.92 0.41
CA ASP A 188 6.39 14.73 1.41
C ASP A 188 7.00 13.78 2.45
N THR A 189 8.11 14.07 3.04
CA THR A 189 8.77 13.24 4.06
C THR A 189 8.25 13.50 5.49
N LEU A 190 7.29 14.40 5.68
CA LEU A 190 6.81 14.91 7.00
C LEU A 190 7.94 15.44 7.89
N GLN A 191 9.10 15.68 7.30
CA GLN A 191 10.32 15.98 8.04
C GLN A 191 10.72 14.86 9.03
N LYS A 192 10.24 13.63 8.77
CA LYS A 192 10.61 12.45 9.56
C LYS A 192 11.81 11.75 8.94
N VAL A 193 12.66 11.21 9.79
CA VAL A 193 13.82 10.42 9.36
C VAL A 193 13.37 9.21 8.56
N TYR A 194 14.16 8.83 7.56
CA TYR A 194 13.93 7.62 6.78
C TYR A 194 14.10 6.38 7.67
N ASP A 195 13.13 5.48 7.62
CA ASP A 195 13.12 4.28 8.45
C ASP A 195 13.31 3.02 7.60
N LEU A 196 14.51 2.45 7.66
CA LEU A 196 14.83 1.20 6.97
C LEU A 196 14.00 0.01 7.48
N THR A 197 13.50 0.09 8.72
CA THR A 197 12.73 -0.99 9.34
C THR A 197 11.23 -0.83 9.19
N SER A 198 10.75 0.31 8.68
CA SER A 198 9.34 0.64 8.49
C SER A 198 8.55 -0.55 7.91
N ILE A 199 7.32 -0.75 8.41
CA ILE A 199 6.41 -1.72 7.84
C ILE A 199 6.07 -1.39 6.37
N MET A 200 6.16 -0.11 5.99
CA MET A 200 5.98 0.39 4.62
C MET A 200 7.26 0.29 3.78
N HIS A 201 8.31 -0.37 4.24
CA HIS A 201 9.55 -0.54 3.47
C HIS A 201 9.61 -1.92 2.84
N HIS A 202 9.90 -2.00 1.55
CA HIS A 202 10.16 -3.28 0.89
C HIS A 202 11.37 -3.99 1.51
N LYS A 203 11.32 -5.32 1.53
CA LYS A 203 12.48 -6.14 1.88
C LYS A 203 13.61 -5.94 0.86
N TRP A 204 14.84 -6.14 1.31
CA TRP A 204 16.07 -5.95 0.53
C TRP A 204 16.09 -6.65 -0.84
N ASN A 205 15.38 -7.76 -1.00
CA ASN A 205 15.31 -8.58 -2.21
C ASN A 205 13.94 -8.57 -2.90
N ALA A 206 13.08 -7.60 -2.57
CA ALA A 206 11.76 -7.49 -3.18
C ALA A 206 11.88 -7.43 -4.72
N PHE A 207 11.04 -8.22 -5.41
CA PHE A 207 11.03 -8.34 -6.88
C PHE A 207 12.34 -8.77 -7.53
N SER A 208 13.25 -9.41 -6.77
CA SER A 208 14.52 -9.90 -7.30
C SER A 208 14.27 -10.98 -8.36
N LYS A 209 15.00 -10.91 -9.49
CA LYS A 209 14.99 -11.96 -10.52
C LYS A 209 16.06 -13.02 -10.34
N ASN A 210 17.04 -12.78 -9.45
CA ASN A 210 18.24 -13.59 -9.30
C ASN A 210 18.61 -13.86 -7.83
N GLY A 211 17.74 -13.49 -6.87
CA GLY A 211 17.98 -13.64 -5.44
C GLY A 211 18.95 -12.62 -4.84
N LEU A 212 19.55 -11.74 -5.66
CA LEU A 212 20.45 -10.70 -5.19
C LEU A 212 19.67 -9.46 -4.70
N PRO A 213 20.32 -8.59 -3.89
CA PRO A 213 19.68 -7.37 -3.38
C PRO A 213 19.15 -6.47 -4.49
N THR A 214 17.88 -6.10 -4.39
CA THR A 214 17.23 -5.06 -5.23
C THR A 214 17.31 -3.70 -4.56
N ILE A 215 17.40 -3.68 -3.23
CA ILE A 215 17.58 -2.48 -2.42
C ILE A 215 18.76 -2.75 -1.47
N SER A 216 19.71 -1.83 -1.40
CA SER A 216 20.85 -1.90 -0.49
C SER A 216 20.90 -0.68 0.41
N PRO A 217 21.03 -0.81 1.74
CA PRO A 217 21.19 0.32 2.63
C PRO A 217 22.54 0.99 2.39
N LYS A 218 22.63 2.31 2.52
CA LYS A 218 23.89 3.07 2.47
C LYS A 218 24.55 3.16 3.85
N ALA A 219 23.76 3.01 4.92
CA ALA A 219 24.28 2.90 6.27
C ALA A 219 24.85 1.50 6.54
N ASN A 220 25.74 1.39 7.53
CA ASN A 220 26.30 0.10 7.96
C ASN A 220 25.28 -0.65 8.85
N VAL A 221 24.20 -1.14 8.22
CA VAL A 221 23.16 -1.93 8.86
C VAL A 221 22.93 -3.22 8.06
N SER A 222 22.43 -4.26 8.73
CA SER A 222 22.12 -5.50 8.04
C SER A 222 20.99 -5.28 7.01
N GLN A 223 21.16 -5.84 5.81
CA GLN A 223 20.11 -5.83 4.78
C GLN A 223 18.81 -6.48 5.28
N SER A 224 18.90 -7.50 6.14
CA SER A 224 17.74 -8.23 6.67
C SER A 224 16.85 -7.36 7.57
N THR A 225 17.32 -6.20 8.02
CA THR A 225 16.49 -5.26 8.81
C THR A 225 15.51 -4.47 7.95
N MET A 226 15.78 -4.36 6.64
CA MET A 226 14.89 -3.60 5.76
C MET A 226 13.53 -4.28 5.59
N GLY A 227 12.46 -3.53 5.88
CA GLY A 227 11.09 -4.03 5.82
C GLY A 227 10.84 -5.24 6.73
N SER A 228 11.48 -5.26 7.89
CA SER A 228 11.40 -6.39 8.84
C SER A 228 10.30 -6.25 9.87
N ALA A 229 9.66 -5.08 9.98
CA ALA A 229 8.61 -4.86 10.98
C ALA A 229 7.41 -5.78 10.75
N SER A 230 6.88 -6.29 11.84
CA SER A 230 5.61 -7.07 11.85
C SER A 230 4.39 -6.21 12.19
N VAL A 231 4.64 -5.04 12.75
CA VAL A 231 3.66 -3.98 13.09
C VAL A 231 4.29 -2.63 12.80
N MET A 232 3.55 -1.54 12.91
CA MET A 232 4.10 -0.19 12.70
C MET A 232 5.25 0.09 13.67
N THR A 233 6.32 0.69 13.16
CA THR A 233 7.40 1.23 13.97
C THR A 233 6.96 2.56 14.62
N ASP A 234 7.71 3.06 15.59
CA ASP A 234 7.46 4.38 16.20
C ASP A 234 7.47 5.48 15.12
N SER A 235 8.35 5.37 14.13
CA SER A 235 8.41 6.29 12.99
C SER A 235 7.14 6.23 12.14
N ASP A 236 6.60 5.04 11.87
CA ASP A 236 5.35 4.87 11.14
C ASP A 236 4.18 5.50 11.91
N ILE A 237 4.10 5.24 13.21
CA ILE A 237 3.08 5.79 14.10
C ILE A 237 3.14 7.32 14.12
N GLU A 238 4.34 7.89 14.30
CA GLU A 238 4.54 9.33 14.29
C GLU A 238 4.14 9.97 12.95
N LYS A 239 4.45 9.32 11.81
CA LYS A 239 4.02 9.78 10.49
C LYS A 239 2.50 9.82 10.39
N VAL A 240 1.82 8.76 10.84
CA VAL A 240 0.36 8.68 10.84
C VAL A 240 -0.25 9.80 11.70
N LYS A 241 0.17 9.92 12.95
CA LYS A 241 -0.33 10.96 13.87
C LYS A 241 -0.08 12.35 13.34
N SER A 242 1.13 12.64 12.89
CA SER A 242 1.51 13.94 12.30
C SER A 242 0.67 14.26 11.06
N TYR A 243 0.41 13.27 10.20
CA TYR A 243 -0.37 13.46 8.99
C TYR A 243 -1.84 13.73 9.29
N TYR A 244 -2.44 12.97 10.20
CA TYR A 244 -3.85 13.12 10.58
C TYR A 244 -4.08 14.22 11.61
N LEU A 245 -3.01 14.85 12.12
CA LEU A 245 -3.04 15.92 13.15
C LEU A 245 -3.64 15.43 14.47
N CYS A 246 -3.30 14.21 14.86
CA CYS A 246 -3.67 13.66 16.16
C CYS A 246 -2.64 14.04 17.22
N ALA A 247 -3.09 14.21 18.46
CA ALA A 247 -2.23 14.48 19.61
C ALA A 247 -1.41 13.25 20.02
#